data_d44898cbe95ca192be4c85713259c6b7
#
_entry.id   d44898cbe95ca192be4c85713259c6b7
#
_cell.length_a   1.000
_cell.length_b   1.000
_cell.length_c   1.000
_cell.angle_alpha   90.00
_cell.angle_beta   90.00
_cell.angle_gamma   90.00
#
_symmetry.space_group_name_H-M   'P 1'
#
loop_
_entity.id
_entity.type
_entity.pdbx_description
1 polymer ?
#
loop_
_entity_poly.entity_id
_entity_poly.type
_entity_poly.pdbx_seq_one_letter_code
_entity_poly.pdbx_strand_id
1 'polypeptide(L)'
;MTPADSTPIVSVCIANYNGEAIIAECINSLLNQQNAPAFEILVHDDASTDNSLAVIEKYDSVRLIKSSENVGFCISNNRMAEAARGKFILLLNNDARLYPDALSTLVEESHKHGDEAVLGLPQYDEESRELVDFGLKLDCFASSVPIKQPSDSDVAMVIGACLWVPLELWNRIGGFPEWFETNAEDVYLCCYARLLGYKIYVPSQSGFLHMIGHSLGGGKSDANKLTISVRRRYFSERNRLFVQWLFYPLWLVPFTTVANLMVLIVEAIVLSIANRKLSLIWDIYVKSQVDALFKLGTVKAVRREAMRLRAISFSNFLAPFTLIPQKLRLLQSSGLPRSRP
;
A
#
# COMPACT_ATOMS: atom_id res chain seq x y z
N MET A 1 -17.61 32.79 6.41
CA MET A 1 -17.49 32.57 4.96
C MET A 1 -16.80 31.20 4.79
N THR A 2 -17.54 30.19 4.46
CA THR A 2 -16.99 28.89 4.07
C THR A 2 -16.25 29.08 2.75
N PRO A 3 -15.00 28.61 2.58
CA PRO A 3 -14.26 28.78 1.33
C PRO A 3 -14.75 27.74 0.30
N ALA A 4 -15.93 27.98 -0.28
CA ALA A 4 -16.52 27.08 -1.27
C ALA A 4 -15.93 27.24 -2.69
N ASP A 5 -14.95 28.15 -2.90
CA ASP A 5 -14.45 28.52 -4.22
C ASP A 5 -12.93 28.30 -4.47
N SER A 6 -12.17 27.77 -3.51
CA SER A 6 -10.76 27.49 -3.78
C SER A 6 -10.58 26.04 -4.21
N THR A 7 -9.93 25.83 -5.35
CA THR A 7 -9.51 24.49 -5.80
C THR A 7 -8.68 23.83 -4.67
N PRO A 8 -9.01 22.63 -4.21
CA PRO A 8 -8.26 21.98 -3.14
C PRO A 8 -6.82 21.70 -3.59
N ILE A 9 -5.90 21.80 -2.65
CA ILE A 9 -4.50 21.39 -2.90
C ILE A 9 -4.41 19.87 -2.84
N VAL A 10 -5.18 19.26 -1.93
CA VAL A 10 -5.17 17.81 -1.67
C VAL A 10 -6.57 17.24 -1.79
N SER A 11 -6.69 16.09 -2.45
CA SER A 11 -7.86 15.22 -2.37
C SER A 11 -7.51 14.02 -1.50
N VAL A 12 -8.11 13.93 -0.32
CA VAL A 12 -7.94 12.76 0.57
C VAL A 12 -8.93 11.70 0.15
N CYS A 13 -8.43 10.52 -0.24
CA CYS A 13 -9.18 9.41 -0.79
C CYS A 13 -9.24 8.25 0.22
N ILE A 14 -10.45 7.87 0.65
CA ILE A 14 -10.69 6.83 1.66
C ILE A 14 -11.57 5.75 1.04
N ALA A 15 -11.00 4.56 0.79
CA ALA A 15 -11.76 3.39 0.39
C ALA A 15 -12.40 2.74 1.63
N ASN A 16 -13.72 2.58 1.63
CA ASN A 16 -14.48 1.99 2.74
C ASN A 16 -15.23 0.74 2.32
N TYR A 17 -15.11 -0.31 3.12
CA TYR A 17 -15.94 -1.51 3.04
C TYR A 17 -16.16 -2.08 4.44
N ASN A 18 -17.40 -2.08 4.91
CA ASN A 18 -17.81 -2.54 6.24
C ASN A 18 -16.96 -1.91 7.36
N GLY A 19 -16.84 -0.58 7.34
CA GLY A 19 -16.03 0.22 8.25
C GLY A 19 -16.83 0.95 9.34
N GLU A 20 -18.06 0.54 9.65
CA GLU A 20 -18.97 1.21 10.61
C GLU A 20 -18.26 1.61 11.91
N ALA A 21 -17.42 0.74 12.45
CA ALA A 21 -16.78 0.95 13.75
C ALA A 21 -15.54 1.90 13.69
N ILE A 22 -15.02 2.22 12.51
CA ILE A 22 -13.71 2.85 12.37
C ILE A 22 -13.70 4.13 11.51
N ILE A 23 -14.57 4.19 10.48
CA ILE A 23 -14.56 5.28 9.49
C ILE A 23 -14.77 6.67 10.10
N ALA A 24 -15.58 6.78 11.16
CA ALA A 24 -15.83 8.04 11.83
C ALA A 24 -14.56 8.66 12.41
N GLU A 25 -13.69 7.87 13.01
CA GLU A 25 -12.45 8.36 13.61
C GLU A 25 -11.40 8.73 12.56
N CYS A 26 -11.38 8.03 11.43
CA CYS A 26 -10.58 8.40 10.27
C CYS A 26 -11.00 9.79 9.75
N ILE A 27 -12.30 10.01 9.48
CA ILE A 27 -12.83 11.30 9.02
C ILE A 27 -12.58 12.41 10.05
N ASN A 28 -12.83 12.15 11.33
CA ASN A 28 -12.58 13.12 12.39
C ASN A 28 -11.11 13.55 12.49
N SER A 29 -10.16 12.64 12.22
CA SER A 29 -8.75 12.98 12.21
C SER A 29 -8.38 13.97 11.10
N LEU A 30 -9.13 13.96 9.99
CA LEU A 30 -9.00 14.94 8.91
C LEU A 30 -9.64 16.27 9.26
N LEU A 31 -10.83 16.25 9.86
CA LEU A 31 -11.55 17.48 10.26
C LEU A 31 -10.82 18.25 11.38
N ASN A 32 -9.98 17.57 12.16
CA ASN A 32 -9.17 18.15 13.24
C ASN A 32 -7.75 18.53 12.81
N GLN A 33 -7.44 18.56 11.51
CA GLN A 33 -6.13 18.97 11.04
C GLN A 33 -5.85 20.44 11.35
N GLN A 34 -4.63 20.73 11.80
CA GLN A 34 -4.16 22.08 12.14
C GLN A 34 -3.31 22.63 10.97
N ASN A 35 -3.48 23.93 10.68
CA ASN A 35 -2.76 24.60 9.59
C ASN A 35 -2.85 23.85 8.25
N ALA A 36 -3.93 23.10 8.06
CA ALA A 36 -4.12 22.32 6.85
C ALA A 36 -4.25 23.21 5.61
N PRO A 37 -3.71 22.77 4.46
CA PRO A 37 -4.03 23.39 3.17
C PRO A 37 -5.52 23.24 2.86
N ALA A 38 -6.01 23.89 1.82
CA ALA A 38 -7.33 23.59 1.29
C ALA A 38 -7.38 22.14 0.79
N PHE A 39 -8.29 21.32 1.30
CA PHE A 39 -8.43 19.91 0.93
C PHE A 39 -9.90 19.51 0.78
N GLU A 40 -10.14 18.43 0.05
CA GLU A 40 -11.42 17.74 0.00
C GLU A 40 -11.28 16.31 0.53
N ILE A 41 -12.39 15.74 1.01
CA ILE A 41 -12.46 14.35 1.47
C ILE A 41 -13.37 13.58 0.50
N LEU A 42 -12.80 12.56 -0.14
CA LEU A 42 -13.50 11.62 -0.99
C LEU A 42 -13.58 10.28 -0.27
N VAL A 43 -14.79 9.75 -0.10
CA VAL A 43 -14.98 8.40 0.41
C VAL A 43 -15.67 7.56 -0.66
N HIS A 44 -15.05 6.45 -1.03
CA HIS A 44 -15.69 5.45 -1.89
C HIS A 44 -16.20 4.32 -1.01
N ASP A 45 -17.52 4.19 -0.90
CA ASP A 45 -18.14 3.05 -0.22
C ASP A 45 -18.32 1.90 -1.22
N ASP A 46 -17.60 0.83 -0.96
CA ASP A 46 -17.46 -0.34 -1.84
C ASP A 46 -18.56 -1.39 -1.59
N ALA A 47 -19.82 -0.95 -1.62
CA ALA A 47 -21.01 -1.76 -1.34
C ALA A 47 -21.01 -2.35 0.07
N SER A 48 -20.78 -1.52 1.10
CA SER A 48 -20.88 -1.95 2.50
C SER A 48 -22.26 -2.51 2.85
N THR A 49 -22.27 -3.52 3.69
CA THR A 49 -23.49 -4.19 4.19
C THR A 49 -23.80 -3.88 5.66
N ASP A 50 -22.91 -3.15 6.32
CA ASP A 50 -23.07 -2.60 7.68
C ASP A 50 -23.65 -1.17 7.63
N ASN A 51 -23.63 -0.45 8.77
CA ASN A 51 -24.12 0.92 8.83
C ASN A 51 -23.09 1.99 8.37
N SER A 52 -22.02 1.62 7.69
CA SER A 52 -20.97 2.54 7.23
C SER A 52 -21.54 3.75 6.49
N LEU A 53 -22.48 3.52 5.56
CA LEU A 53 -23.10 4.60 4.79
C LEU A 53 -23.80 5.61 5.69
N ALA A 54 -24.58 5.15 6.65
CA ALA A 54 -25.28 6.04 7.60
C ALA A 54 -24.32 6.80 8.52
N VAL A 55 -23.11 6.28 8.76
CA VAL A 55 -22.06 7.00 9.49
C VAL A 55 -21.44 8.08 8.61
N ILE A 56 -21.08 7.75 7.36
CA ILE A 56 -20.43 8.67 6.43
C ILE A 56 -21.34 9.84 6.05
N GLU A 57 -22.63 9.57 5.83
CA GLU A 57 -23.64 10.58 5.45
C GLU A 57 -23.91 11.64 6.53
N LYS A 58 -23.38 11.48 7.74
CA LYS A 58 -23.42 12.54 8.78
C LYS A 58 -22.40 13.66 8.56
N TYR A 59 -21.47 13.47 7.63
CA TYR A 59 -20.39 14.43 7.37
C TYR A 59 -20.63 15.19 6.07
N ASP A 60 -21.20 16.38 6.15
CA ASP A 60 -21.48 17.25 4.97
C ASP A 60 -20.22 17.62 4.18
N SER A 61 -19.04 17.54 4.81
CA SER A 61 -17.74 17.81 4.19
C SER A 61 -17.21 16.66 3.35
N VAL A 62 -17.86 15.50 3.38
CA VAL A 62 -17.43 14.30 2.66
C VAL A 62 -18.18 14.19 1.34
N ARG A 63 -17.40 14.06 0.27
CA ARG A 63 -17.93 13.70 -1.05
C ARG A 63 -17.95 12.19 -1.20
N LEU A 64 -19.14 11.60 -1.04
CA LEU A 64 -19.36 10.17 -1.04
C LEU A 64 -19.58 9.64 -2.47
N ILE A 65 -18.84 8.60 -2.85
CA ILE A 65 -18.99 7.81 -4.07
C ILE A 65 -19.49 6.42 -3.67
N LYS A 66 -20.68 6.03 -4.11
CA LYS A 66 -21.30 4.74 -3.77
C LYS A 66 -21.10 3.73 -4.89
N SER A 67 -20.65 2.53 -4.56
CA SER A 67 -20.63 1.39 -5.48
C SER A 67 -21.86 0.51 -5.29
N SER A 68 -22.36 -0.09 -6.36
CA SER A 68 -23.45 -1.07 -6.32
C SER A 68 -22.97 -2.49 -6.00
N GLU A 69 -21.68 -2.73 -6.13
CA GLU A 69 -21.01 -4.02 -5.86
C GLU A 69 -19.62 -3.79 -5.28
N ASN A 70 -19.06 -4.76 -4.58
CA ASN A 70 -17.69 -4.70 -4.07
C ASN A 70 -16.71 -4.88 -5.23
N VAL A 71 -16.11 -3.77 -5.64
CA VAL A 71 -15.14 -3.71 -6.75
C VAL A 71 -13.69 -3.86 -6.29
N GLY A 72 -13.43 -3.74 -5.00
CA GLY A 72 -12.13 -3.91 -4.37
C GLY A 72 -11.28 -2.65 -4.31
N PHE A 73 -10.20 -2.76 -3.54
CA PHE A 73 -9.37 -1.63 -3.11
C PHE A 73 -8.76 -0.84 -4.28
N CYS A 74 -8.22 -1.53 -5.30
CA CYS A 74 -7.58 -0.85 -6.42
C CYS A 74 -8.58 0.01 -7.22
N ILE A 75 -9.75 -0.56 -7.54
CA ILE A 75 -10.78 0.14 -8.32
C ILE A 75 -11.38 1.30 -7.49
N SER A 76 -11.63 1.10 -6.21
CA SER A 76 -12.13 2.15 -5.30
C SER A 76 -11.21 3.37 -5.30
N ASN A 77 -9.90 3.16 -5.17
CA ASN A 77 -8.93 4.25 -5.17
C ASN A 77 -8.79 4.90 -6.56
N ASN A 78 -8.84 4.13 -7.65
CA ASN A 78 -8.81 4.67 -9.01
C ASN A 78 -10.02 5.60 -9.26
N ARG A 79 -11.23 5.19 -8.87
CA ARG A 79 -12.45 6.01 -9.00
C ARG A 79 -12.38 7.31 -8.20
N MET A 80 -11.80 7.29 -7.00
CA MET A 80 -11.61 8.51 -6.20
C MET A 80 -10.56 9.42 -6.83
N ALA A 81 -9.45 8.87 -7.33
CA ALA A 81 -8.42 9.65 -8.01
C ALA A 81 -8.95 10.29 -9.31
N GLU A 82 -9.80 9.61 -10.07
CA GLU A 82 -10.51 10.18 -11.24
C GLU A 82 -11.44 11.34 -10.86
N ALA A 83 -12.06 11.25 -9.69
CA ALA A 83 -12.95 12.29 -9.16
C ALA A 83 -12.20 13.42 -8.42
N ALA A 84 -10.91 13.25 -8.13
CA ALA A 84 -10.09 14.19 -7.36
C ALA A 84 -9.88 15.52 -8.11
N ARG A 85 -9.89 16.63 -7.33
CA ARG A 85 -9.68 17.99 -7.85
C ARG A 85 -8.38 18.62 -7.34
N GLY A 86 -7.74 17.97 -6.37
CA GLY A 86 -6.48 18.40 -5.77
C GLY A 86 -5.29 18.19 -6.72
N LYS A 87 -4.25 19.00 -6.53
CA LYS A 87 -2.94 18.78 -7.17
C LYS A 87 -2.31 17.47 -6.71
N PHE A 88 -2.59 17.07 -5.48
CA PHE A 88 -2.13 15.84 -4.85
C PHE A 88 -3.30 14.98 -4.43
N ILE A 89 -3.09 13.67 -4.41
CA ILE A 89 -3.97 12.74 -3.73
C ILE A 89 -3.26 12.18 -2.51
N LEU A 90 -4.00 12.04 -1.41
CA LEU A 90 -3.59 11.28 -0.24
C LEU A 90 -4.50 10.07 -0.12
N LEU A 91 -3.99 8.89 -0.42
CA LEU A 91 -4.70 7.65 -0.11
C LEU A 91 -4.58 7.40 1.39
N LEU A 92 -5.72 7.24 2.06
CA LEU A 92 -5.80 7.01 3.49
C LEU A 92 -6.72 5.82 3.76
N ASN A 93 -6.25 4.82 4.48
CA ASN A 93 -7.10 3.71 4.88
C ASN A 93 -8.18 4.18 5.88
N ASN A 94 -9.36 3.56 5.83
CA ASN A 94 -10.46 3.86 6.74
C ASN A 94 -10.16 3.50 8.22
N ASP A 95 -9.12 2.70 8.48
CA ASP A 95 -8.60 2.31 9.79
C ASP A 95 -7.31 3.06 10.18
N ALA A 96 -7.04 4.19 9.49
CA ALA A 96 -5.92 5.09 9.78
C ALA A 96 -6.41 6.42 10.36
N ARG A 97 -5.60 7.05 11.21
CA ARG A 97 -5.85 8.35 11.84
C ARG A 97 -4.62 9.22 11.73
N LEU A 98 -4.75 10.36 11.08
CA LEU A 98 -3.66 11.32 10.94
C LEU A 98 -3.38 12.07 12.24
N TYR A 99 -2.11 12.39 12.50
CA TYR A 99 -1.77 13.38 13.53
C TYR A 99 -2.24 14.77 13.11
N PRO A 100 -2.46 15.70 14.08
CA PRO A 100 -3.08 17.00 13.77
C PRO A 100 -2.32 17.87 12.76
N ASP A 101 -1.03 17.67 12.59
CA ASP A 101 -0.13 18.40 11.70
C ASP A 101 0.22 17.65 10.40
N ALA A 102 -0.43 16.52 10.13
CA ALA A 102 -0.06 15.61 9.05
C ALA A 102 -0.19 16.23 7.65
N LEU A 103 -1.32 16.92 7.37
CA LEU A 103 -1.53 17.51 6.04
C LEU A 103 -0.60 18.70 5.79
N SER A 104 -0.35 19.55 6.78
CA SER A 104 0.62 20.66 6.65
C SER A 104 2.03 20.12 6.43
N THR A 105 2.44 19.09 7.19
CA THR A 105 3.74 18.43 7.02
C THR A 105 3.91 17.84 5.61
N LEU A 106 2.91 17.14 5.09
CA LEU A 106 2.97 16.54 3.75
C LEU A 106 3.09 17.60 2.64
N VAL A 107 2.37 18.72 2.75
CA VAL A 107 2.47 19.82 1.79
C VAL A 107 3.84 20.50 1.85
N GLU A 108 4.32 20.81 3.05
CA GLU A 108 5.64 21.43 3.24
C GLU A 108 6.74 20.53 2.70
N GLU A 109 6.66 19.23 2.98
CA GLU A 109 7.64 18.25 2.50
C GLU A 109 7.57 18.09 0.97
N SER A 110 6.35 18.07 0.40
CA SER A 110 6.18 18.04 -1.06
C SER A 110 6.85 19.25 -1.72
N HIS A 111 6.66 20.46 -1.19
CA HIS A 111 7.29 21.68 -1.71
C HIS A 111 8.83 21.64 -1.64
N LYS A 112 9.40 21.10 -0.56
CA LYS A 112 10.86 20.91 -0.44
C LYS A 112 11.43 20.01 -1.55
N HIS A 113 10.62 19.11 -2.07
CA HIS A 113 10.99 18.20 -3.16
C HIS A 113 10.44 18.63 -4.54
N GLY A 114 10.05 19.90 -4.69
CA GLY A 114 9.59 20.47 -5.97
C GLY A 114 8.26 19.91 -6.45
N ASP A 115 7.44 19.39 -5.51
CA ASP A 115 6.15 18.74 -5.78
C ASP A 115 6.24 17.45 -6.65
N GLU A 116 7.44 16.88 -6.74
CA GLU A 116 7.74 15.70 -7.56
C GLU A 116 8.15 14.48 -6.70
N ALA A 117 7.64 14.38 -5.47
CA ALA A 117 7.92 13.25 -4.59
C ALA A 117 6.64 12.47 -4.25
N VAL A 118 6.81 11.17 -4.03
CA VAL A 118 5.84 10.33 -3.33
C VAL A 118 6.19 10.38 -1.85
N LEU A 119 5.21 10.65 -0.99
CA LEU A 119 5.46 10.78 0.44
C LEU A 119 4.61 9.79 1.24
N GLY A 120 5.10 9.42 2.40
CA GLY A 120 4.36 8.82 3.48
C GLY A 120 4.62 9.56 4.76
N LEU A 121 4.04 9.08 5.85
CA LEU A 121 4.32 9.56 7.20
C LEU A 121 4.79 8.39 8.06
N PRO A 122 5.51 8.65 9.17
CA PRO A 122 5.80 7.64 10.17
C PRO A 122 4.53 6.93 10.62
N GLN A 123 4.54 5.60 10.54
CA GLN A 123 3.41 4.77 10.95
C GLN A 123 3.57 4.31 12.39
N TYR A 124 2.53 4.49 13.18
CA TYR A 124 2.45 3.99 14.55
C TYR A 124 1.28 3.00 14.66
N ASP A 125 1.46 1.97 15.45
CA ASP A 125 0.38 1.03 15.78
C ASP A 125 -0.66 1.71 16.68
N GLU A 126 -1.94 1.56 16.33
CA GLU A 126 -3.04 2.22 17.04
C GLU A 126 -3.14 1.80 18.50
N GLU A 127 -2.89 0.53 18.81
CA GLU A 127 -3.07 -0.05 20.14
C GLU A 127 -1.85 0.19 21.04
N SER A 128 -0.66 -0.16 20.56
CA SER A 128 0.58 -0.05 21.33
C SER A 128 1.21 1.34 21.28
N ARG A 129 0.83 2.16 20.32
CA ARG A 129 1.45 3.46 20.01
C ARG A 129 2.94 3.37 19.63
N GLU A 130 3.44 2.17 19.41
CA GLU A 130 4.82 1.94 18.99
C GLU A 130 5.02 2.26 17.52
N LEU A 131 6.22 2.73 17.19
CA LEU A 131 6.62 2.98 15.81
C LEU A 131 6.67 1.67 15.01
N VAL A 132 5.91 1.62 13.92
CA VAL A 132 5.90 0.52 12.96
C VAL A 132 6.99 0.70 11.91
N ASP A 133 7.04 1.87 11.26
CA ASP A 133 8.08 2.19 10.28
C ASP A 133 8.21 3.69 9.98
N PHE A 134 9.37 4.05 9.42
CA PHE A 134 9.68 5.28 8.71
C PHE A 134 9.83 5.00 7.21
N GLY A 135 8.80 4.41 6.60
CA GLY A 135 8.88 3.89 5.24
C GLY A 135 9.60 2.53 5.17
N LEU A 136 9.74 2.01 3.98
CA LEU A 136 10.07 0.61 3.76
C LEU A 136 11.19 0.47 2.73
N LYS A 137 12.11 -0.48 2.97
CA LYS A 137 12.94 -1.07 1.92
C LYS A 137 12.17 -2.19 1.24
N LEU A 138 12.64 -2.60 0.08
CA LEU A 138 12.20 -3.84 -0.55
C LEU A 138 13.32 -4.87 -0.48
N ASP A 139 12.99 -6.13 -0.23
CA ASP A 139 13.95 -7.22 -0.38
C ASP A 139 14.06 -7.70 -1.83
N CYS A 140 14.95 -8.67 -2.07
CA CYS A 140 15.16 -9.23 -3.41
C CYS A 140 13.90 -9.92 -4.01
N PHE A 141 12.87 -10.19 -3.21
CA PHE A 141 11.58 -10.78 -3.62
C PHE A 141 10.43 -9.76 -3.62
N ALA A 142 10.74 -8.46 -3.58
CA ALA A 142 9.78 -7.38 -3.51
C ALA A 142 8.89 -7.43 -2.23
N SER A 143 9.40 -7.99 -1.14
CA SER A 143 8.72 -7.90 0.16
C SER A 143 9.16 -6.64 0.89
N SER A 144 8.21 -5.98 1.54
CA SER A 144 8.45 -4.77 2.32
C SER A 144 9.19 -5.06 3.63
N VAL A 145 10.25 -4.29 3.90
CA VAL A 145 11.11 -4.38 5.09
C VAL A 145 11.04 -3.06 5.85
N PRO A 146 10.47 -3.01 7.06
CA PRO A 146 10.33 -1.78 7.83
C PRO A 146 11.66 -1.11 8.16
N ILE A 147 11.72 0.21 8.01
CA ILE A 147 12.79 1.06 8.48
C ILE A 147 12.37 1.56 9.86
N LYS A 148 13.20 1.35 10.89
CA LYS A 148 12.89 1.65 12.29
C LYS A 148 13.50 2.96 12.80
N GLN A 149 14.27 3.65 11.98
CA GLN A 149 14.91 4.91 12.33
C GLN A 149 14.69 5.94 11.24
N PRO A 150 14.51 7.21 11.60
CA PRO A 150 14.41 8.29 10.61
C PRO A 150 15.62 8.30 9.68
N SER A 151 15.39 8.63 8.44
CA SER A 151 16.45 8.79 7.46
C SER A 151 16.03 9.85 6.46
N ASP A 152 16.93 10.79 6.17
CA ASP A 152 16.73 11.78 5.10
C ASP A 152 16.95 11.17 3.71
N SER A 153 17.24 9.88 3.64
CA SER A 153 17.45 9.17 2.38
C SER A 153 16.13 8.69 1.79
N ASP A 154 16.11 8.62 0.46
CA ASP A 154 15.06 8.03 -0.34
C ASP A 154 14.79 6.57 0.07
N VAL A 155 13.54 6.24 0.36
CA VAL A 155 13.09 4.89 0.71
C VAL A 155 12.60 4.11 -0.52
N ALA A 156 12.47 2.79 -0.43
CA ALA A 156 11.99 2.01 -1.56
C ALA A 156 10.50 2.21 -1.82
N MET A 157 9.71 2.33 -0.74
CA MET A 157 8.27 2.52 -0.80
C MET A 157 7.71 3.06 0.52
N VAL A 158 6.48 3.52 0.45
CA VAL A 158 5.60 3.83 1.58
C VAL A 158 4.32 3.00 1.46
N ILE A 159 3.68 2.72 2.59
CA ILE A 159 2.49 1.87 2.64
C ILE A 159 1.25 2.61 2.11
N GLY A 160 0.37 1.90 1.43
CA GLY A 160 -0.89 2.42 0.92
C GLY A 160 -1.87 2.95 1.96
N ALA A 161 -1.63 2.68 3.26
CA ALA A 161 -2.46 3.18 4.35
C ALA A 161 -2.36 4.70 4.56
N CYS A 162 -1.25 5.34 4.15
CA CYS A 162 -1.05 6.78 4.12
C CYS A 162 -0.04 7.10 3.01
N LEU A 163 -0.54 7.29 1.78
CA LEU A 163 0.28 7.42 0.58
C LEU A 163 -0.08 8.70 -0.16
N TRP A 164 0.84 9.67 -0.13
CA TRP A 164 0.75 10.93 -0.85
C TRP A 164 1.39 10.83 -2.22
N VAL A 165 0.64 11.22 -3.27
CA VAL A 165 1.09 11.14 -4.64
C VAL A 165 0.68 12.39 -5.42
N PRO A 166 1.56 13.02 -6.23
CA PRO A 166 1.14 14.00 -7.22
C PRO A 166 0.09 13.39 -8.18
N LEU A 167 -1.05 14.06 -8.37
CA LEU A 167 -2.12 13.54 -9.23
C LEU A 167 -1.64 13.35 -10.68
N GLU A 168 -0.72 14.19 -11.16
CA GLU A 168 -0.09 14.02 -12.47
C GLU A 168 0.69 12.70 -12.57
N LEU A 169 1.46 12.35 -11.53
CA LEU A 169 2.18 11.07 -11.48
C LEU A 169 1.21 9.90 -11.47
N TRP A 170 0.15 9.97 -10.65
CA TRP A 170 -0.90 8.95 -10.60
C TRP A 170 -1.49 8.68 -11.99
N ASN A 171 -1.88 9.75 -12.68
CA ASN A 171 -2.44 9.67 -14.03
C ASN A 171 -1.42 9.14 -15.06
N ARG A 172 -0.16 9.52 -14.94
CA ARG A 172 0.94 9.05 -15.81
C ARG A 172 1.21 7.56 -15.64
N ILE A 173 1.09 7.03 -14.42
CA ILE A 173 1.22 5.60 -14.11
C ILE A 173 -0.03 4.83 -14.53
N GLY A 174 -1.20 5.48 -14.57
CA GLY A 174 -2.50 4.87 -14.80
C GLY A 174 -3.14 4.31 -13.52
N GLY A 175 -2.75 4.84 -12.36
CA GLY A 175 -3.27 4.44 -11.06
C GLY A 175 -2.83 3.06 -10.57
N PHE A 176 -3.62 2.46 -9.69
CA PHE A 176 -3.41 1.09 -9.25
C PHE A 176 -3.84 0.08 -10.32
N PRO A 177 -3.06 -0.99 -10.53
CA PRO A 177 -3.45 -2.03 -11.49
C PRO A 177 -4.64 -2.82 -10.95
N GLU A 178 -5.81 -2.68 -11.56
CA GLU A 178 -7.05 -3.32 -11.10
C GLU A 178 -6.94 -4.85 -11.00
N TRP A 179 -6.14 -5.44 -11.89
CA TRP A 179 -5.87 -6.89 -11.90
C TRP A 179 -4.99 -7.40 -10.74
N PHE A 180 -4.47 -6.49 -9.89
CA PHE A 180 -3.86 -6.85 -8.60
C PHE A 180 -4.93 -7.16 -7.56
N GLU A 181 -6.10 -6.54 -7.67
CA GLU A 181 -7.21 -6.60 -6.74
C GLU A 181 -6.86 -5.95 -5.39
N THR A 182 -5.86 -6.47 -4.70
CA THR A 182 -5.33 -5.96 -3.43
C THR A 182 -3.94 -6.55 -3.14
N ASN A 183 -3.20 -5.95 -2.22
CA ASN A 183 -1.82 -6.25 -1.82
C ASN A 183 -0.76 -6.02 -2.92
N ALA A 184 0.28 -5.31 -2.54
CA ALA A 184 1.39 -4.88 -3.38
C ALA A 184 1.03 -3.87 -4.50
N GLU A 185 -0.16 -3.28 -4.52
CA GLU A 185 -0.53 -2.14 -5.36
C GLU A 185 0.30 -0.90 -5.00
N ASP A 186 0.59 -0.70 -3.72
CA ASP A 186 1.50 0.33 -3.20
C ASP A 186 2.95 0.07 -3.63
N VAL A 187 3.40 -1.18 -3.58
CA VAL A 187 4.71 -1.59 -4.11
C VAL A 187 4.79 -1.31 -5.61
N TYR A 188 3.73 -1.64 -6.36
CA TYR A 188 3.65 -1.36 -7.80
C TYR A 188 3.80 0.13 -8.08
N LEU A 189 3.02 0.98 -7.42
CA LEU A 189 3.03 2.42 -7.61
C LEU A 189 4.40 3.01 -7.27
N CYS A 190 4.96 2.65 -6.12
CA CYS A 190 6.26 3.13 -5.67
C CYS A 190 7.39 2.67 -6.61
N CYS A 191 7.39 1.41 -7.06
CA CYS A 191 8.38 0.93 -8.03
C CYS A 191 8.25 1.65 -9.37
N TYR A 192 7.03 1.90 -9.85
CA TYR A 192 6.83 2.62 -11.09
C TYR A 192 7.28 4.08 -10.98
N ALA A 193 6.87 4.79 -9.91
CA ALA A 193 7.30 6.15 -9.62
C ALA A 193 8.83 6.26 -9.61
N ARG A 194 9.51 5.33 -8.93
CA ARG A 194 10.99 5.27 -8.93
C ARG A 194 11.58 5.10 -10.32
N LEU A 195 11.04 4.22 -11.16
CA LEU A 195 11.51 4.07 -12.54
C LEU A 195 11.39 5.37 -13.35
N LEU A 196 10.34 6.16 -13.07
CA LEU A 196 10.13 7.47 -13.67
C LEU A 196 11.04 8.56 -13.10
N GLY A 197 11.86 8.24 -12.08
CA GLY A 197 12.81 9.17 -11.46
C GLY A 197 12.28 9.90 -10.22
N TYR A 198 11.03 9.66 -9.84
CA TYR A 198 10.46 10.23 -8.62
C TYR A 198 11.11 9.62 -7.38
N LYS A 199 11.34 10.45 -6.38
CA LYS A 199 11.85 10.04 -5.07
C LYS A 199 10.71 9.70 -4.13
N ILE A 200 11.01 8.90 -3.12
CA ILE A 200 10.06 8.51 -2.09
C ILE A 200 10.62 8.86 -0.73
N TYR A 201 9.92 9.69 0.05
CA TYR A 201 10.39 10.15 1.34
C TYR A 201 9.35 9.94 2.45
N VAL A 202 9.86 9.88 3.66
CA VAL A 202 9.06 9.89 4.89
C VAL A 202 9.70 10.92 5.82
N PRO A 203 9.05 12.09 6.06
CA PRO A 203 9.56 13.08 7.00
C PRO A 203 9.62 12.51 8.40
N SER A 204 10.52 13.02 9.24
CA SER A 204 10.64 12.60 10.63
C SER A 204 9.61 13.26 11.55
N GLN A 205 8.97 14.33 11.07
CA GLN A 205 7.91 15.05 11.79
C GLN A 205 6.55 14.43 11.47
N SER A 206 5.62 14.57 12.43
CA SER A 206 4.25 14.10 12.31
C SER A 206 4.13 12.56 12.27
N GLY A 207 3.00 12.05 11.82
CA GLY A 207 2.73 10.61 11.75
C GLY A 207 1.26 10.28 11.57
N PHE A 208 0.98 8.98 11.56
CA PHE A 208 -0.38 8.47 11.59
C PHE A 208 -0.47 7.18 12.41
N LEU A 209 -1.61 6.97 12.99
CA LEU A 209 -1.97 5.73 13.69
C LEU A 209 -2.68 4.79 12.71
N HIS A 210 -2.43 3.50 12.81
CA HIS A 210 -3.05 2.52 11.93
C HIS A 210 -3.40 1.24 12.71
N MET A 211 -4.63 0.75 12.53
CA MET A 211 -5.08 -0.52 13.12
C MET A 211 -4.52 -1.69 12.31
N ILE A 212 -3.26 -2.02 12.54
CA ILE A 212 -2.56 -3.05 11.76
C ILE A 212 -3.29 -4.37 11.77
N GLY A 213 -3.60 -4.91 10.58
CA GLY A 213 -4.23 -6.21 10.40
C GLY A 213 -5.74 -6.23 10.60
N HIS A 214 -6.42 -5.09 10.72
CA HIS A 214 -7.87 -5.02 10.75
C HIS A 214 -8.45 -5.36 9.36
N SER A 215 -7.94 -4.71 8.32
CA SER A 215 -8.32 -4.99 6.94
C SER A 215 -7.69 -6.30 6.45
N LEU A 216 -8.45 -7.19 5.81
CA LEU A 216 -8.01 -8.47 5.24
C LEU A 216 -7.50 -9.53 6.25
N GLY A 217 -7.74 -9.36 7.54
CA GLY A 217 -7.53 -10.41 8.55
C GLY A 217 -6.09 -10.90 8.69
N GLY A 218 -5.13 -10.03 8.97
CA GLY A 218 -3.80 -10.51 9.26
C GLY A 218 -2.77 -9.40 9.48
N GLY A 219 -1.68 -9.74 10.17
CA GLY A 219 -0.58 -8.85 10.49
C GLY A 219 -0.42 -8.51 11.97
N LYS A 220 -1.37 -8.86 12.84
CA LYS A 220 -1.17 -8.80 14.29
C LYS A 220 -0.38 -10.01 14.77
N SER A 221 0.64 -9.75 15.55
CA SER A 221 1.34 -10.74 16.34
C SER A 221 0.61 -10.88 17.69
N ASP A 222 -0.36 -11.78 17.78
CA ASP A 222 -0.91 -12.20 19.05
C ASP A 222 0.06 -13.17 19.74
N ALA A 223 0.56 -12.80 20.91
CA ALA A 223 1.42 -13.64 21.74
C ALA A 223 2.55 -14.36 20.98
N ASN A 224 3.35 -13.61 20.21
CA ASN A 224 4.44 -14.13 19.38
C ASN A 224 4.02 -15.02 18.18
N LYS A 225 2.78 -14.94 17.69
CA LYS A 225 2.31 -15.72 16.55
C LYS A 225 1.78 -14.81 15.44
N LEU A 226 2.47 -14.79 14.33
CA LEU A 226 2.01 -14.10 13.12
C LEU A 226 0.83 -14.88 12.51
N THR A 227 -0.37 -14.29 12.45
CA THR A 227 -1.53 -14.89 11.79
C THR A 227 -1.81 -14.15 10.48
N ILE A 228 -1.91 -14.86 9.37
CA ILE A 228 -2.16 -14.29 8.05
C ILE A 228 -3.30 -15.08 7.38
N SER A 229 -4.28 -14.37 6.79
CA SER A 229 -5.34 -15.05 6.04
C SER A 229 -4.79 -15.68 4.75
N VAL A 230 -5.39 -16.81 4.35
CA VAL A 230 -5.06 -17.52 3.11
C VAL A 230 -5.18 -16.58 1.90
N ARG A 231 -6.29 -15.83 1.82
CA ARG A 231 -6.55 -14.87 0.74
C ARG A 231 -5.46 -13.79 0.64
N ARG A 232 -5.12 -13.15 1.77
CA ARG A 232 -4.06 -12.12 1.80
C ARG A 232 -2.72 -12.67 1.35
N ARG A 233 -2.38 -13.88 1.79
CA ARG A 233 -1.11 -14.51 1.42
C ARG A 233 -1.06 -14.86 -0.06
N TYR A 234 -2.13 -15.42 -0.59
CA TYR A 234 -2.25 -15.70 -2.02
C TYR A 234 -2.00 -14.45 -2.88
N PHE A 235 -2.69 -13.34 -2.59
CA PHE A 235 -2.48 -12.09 -3.32
C PHE A 235 -1.06 -11.55 -3.15
N SER A 236 -0.53 -11.58 -1.92
CA SER A 236 0.82 -11.12 -1.64
C SER A 236 1.88 -11.90 -2.44
N GLU A 237 1.79 -13.23 -2.52
CA GLU A 237 2.76 -14.04 -3.28
C GLU A 237 2.61 -13.83 -4.79
N ARG A 238 1.36 -13.77 -5.30
CA ARG A 238 1.08 -13.51 -6.71
C ARG A 238 1.57 -12.13 -7.16
N ASN A 239 1.20 -11.09 -6.43
CA ASN A 239 1.41 -9.72 -6.86
C ASN A 239 2.88 -9.28 -6.70
N ARG A 240 3.61 -9.78 -5.69
CA ARG A 240 5.06 -9.55 -5.59
C ARG A 240 5.82 -10.17 -6.76
N LEU A 241 5.36 -11.31 -7.27
CA LEU A 241 5.94 -11.89 -8.47
C LEU A 241 5.70 -10.98 -9.69
N PHE A 242 4.50 -10.39 -9.81
CA PHE A 242 4.23 -9.38 -10.84
C PHE A 242 5.19 -8.19 -10.72
N VAL A 243 5.40 -7.65 -9.51
CA VAL A 243 6.34 -6.54 -9.28
C VAL A 243 7.75 -6.89 -9.76
N GLN A 244 8.25 -8.08 -9.46
CA GLN A 244 9.56 -8.53 -9.97
C GLN A 244 9.58 -8.58 -11.50
N TRP A 245 8.57 -9.17 -12.13
CA TRP A 245 8.49 -9.29 -13.58
C TRP A 245 8.28 -7.95 -14.28
N LEU A 246 7.60 -7.00 -13.64
CA LEU A 246 7.37 -5.66 -14.18
C LEU A 246 8.62 -4.78 -14.12
N PHE A 247 9.31 -4.75 -12.99
CA PHE A 247 10.24 -3.65 -12.69
C PHE A 247 11.70 -4.07 -12.57
N TYR A 248 12.00 -5.35 -12.32
CA TYR A 248 13.39 -5.77 -12.20
C TYR A 248 14.12 -5.82 -13.55
N PRO A 249 15.47 -5.67 -13.55
CA PRO A 249 16.27 -5.91 -14.74
C PRO A 249 15.97 -7.28 -15.35
N LEU A 250 15.84 -7.34 -16.68
CA LEU A 250 15.42 -8.58 -17.35
C LEU A 250 16.35 -9.77 -17.06
N TRP A 251 17.66 -9.49 -16.93
CA TRP A 251 18.63 -10.52 -16.58
C TRP A 251 18.47 -11.04 -15.14
N LEU A 252 17.92 -10.23 -14.23
CA LEU A 252 17.71 -10.62 -12.82
C LEU A 252 16.42 -11.42 -12.61
N VAL A 253 15.39 -11.19 -13.44
CA VAL A 253 14.06 -11.80 -13.30
C VAL A 253 14.10 -13.33 -13.22
N PRO A 254 14.82 -14.10 -14.08
CA PRO A 254 14.88 -15.54 -13.96
C PRO A 254 15.45 -16.02 -12.62
N PHE A 255 16.52 -15.38 -12.16
CA PHE A 255 17.17 -15.75 -10.90
C PHE A 255 16.28 -15.48 -9.69
N THR A 256 15.65 -14.29 -9.61
CA THR A 256 14.74 -13.98 -8.51
C THR A 256 13.49 -14.84 -8.55
N THR A 257 12.95 -15.14 -9.73
CA THR A 257 11.79 -16.03 -9.89
C THR A 257 12.10 -17.45 -9.39
N VAL A 258 13.21 -18.04 -9.83
CA VAL A 258 13.61 -19.40 -9.40
C VAL A 258 13.92 -19.42 -7.90
N ALA A 259 14.68 -18.45 -7.39
CA ALA A 259 14.99 -18.38 -5.96
C ALA A 259 13.74 -18.19 -5.10
N ASN A 260 12.80 -17.31 -5.53
CA ASN A 260 11.51 -17.14 -4.86
C ASN A 260 10.70 -18.45 -4.86
N LEU A 261 10.63 -19.15 -5.99
CA LEU A 261 9.91 -20.43 -6.09
C LEU A 261 10.49 -21.47 -5.11
N MET A 262 11.82 -21.57 -4.99
CA MET A 262 12.45 -22.48 -4.03
C MET A 262 12.06 -22.14 -2.58
N VAL A 263 12.08 -20.84 -2.22
CA VAL A 263 11.63 -20.38 -0.89
C VAL A 263 10.15 -20.72 -0.66
N LEU A 264 9.30 -20.53 -1.67
CA LEU A 264 7.86 -20.81 -1.57
C LEU A 264 7.59 -22.32 -1.42
N ILE A 265 8.34 -23.20 -2.08
CA ILE A 265 8.21 -24.66 -1.90
C ILE A 265 8.52 -25.05 -0.46
N VAL A 266 9.64 -24.59 0.08
CA VAL A 266 10.02 -24.87 1.48
C VAL A 266 8.96 -24.33 2.44
N GLU A 267 8.51 -23.10 2.24
CA GLU A 267 7.50 -22.46 3.07
C GLU A 267 6.15 -23.19 2.99
N ALA A 268 5.72 -23.62 1.79
CA ALA A 268 4.49 -24.36 1.58
C ALA A 268 4.48 -25.68 2.38
N ILE A 269 5.58 -26.42 2.34
CA ILE A 269 5.73 -27.66 3.10
C ILE A 269 5.70 -27.38 4.61
N VAL A 270 6.53 -26.46 5.08
CA VAL A 270 6.65 -26.11 6.51
C VAL A 270 5.33 -25.63 7.08
N LEU A 271 4.64 -24.70 6.39
CA LEU A 271 3.36 -24.17 6.87
C LEU A 271 2.24 -25.21 6.82
N SER A 272 2.21 -26.07 5.80
CA SER A 272 1.21 -27.12 5.70
C SER A 272 1.35 -28.13 6.82
N ILE A 273 2.57 -28.52 7.18
CA ILE A 273 2.85 -29.42 8.31
C ILE A 273 2.50 -28.72 9.63
N ALA A 274 2.96 -27.48 9.84
CA ALA A 274 2.73 -26.73 11.08
C ALA A 274 1.24 -26.46 11.36
N ASN A 275 0.45 -26.25 10.31
CA ASN A 275 -1.00 -26.02 10.40
C ASN A 275 -1.84 -27.29 10.20
N ARG A 276 -1.22 -28.45 9.94
CA ARG A 276 -1.90 -29.73 9.62
C ARG A 276 -2.93 -29.59 8.49
N LYS A 277 -2.64 -28.77 7.48
CA LYS A 277 -3.55 -28.41 6.39
C LYS A 277 -2.82 -28.44 5.04
N LEU A 278 -2.86 -29.57 4.34
CA LEU A 278 -2.16 -29.74 3.05
C LEU A 278 -2.75 -28.88 1.92
N SER A 279 -4.03 -28.47 2.02
CA SER A 279 -4.63 -27.60 1.02
C SER A 279 -3.95 -26.24 0.89
N LEU A 280 -3.21 -25.78 1.91
CA LEU A 280 -2.44 -24.53 1.85
C LEU A 280 -1.40 -24.53 0.71
N ILE A 281 -0.86 -25.71 0.35
CA ILE A 281 0.07 -25.83 -0.78
C ILE A 281 -0.61 -25.35 -2.06
N TRP A 282 -1.84 -25.80 -2.28
CA TRP A 282 -2.62 -25.41 -3.45
C TRP A 282 -3.20 -24.01 -3.30
N ASP A 283 -3.93 -23.75 -2.21
CA ASP A 283 -4.74 -22.53 -2.02
C ASP A 283 -3.92 -21.24 -2.05
N ILE A 284 -2.65 -21.32 -1.63
CA ILE A 284 -1.74 -20.17 -1.61
C ILE A 284 -0.68 -20.29 -2.69
N TYR A 285 0.16 -21.33 -2.61
CA TYR A 285 1.44 -21.34 -3.30
C TYR A 285 1.33 -21.75 -4.77
N VAL A 286 0.66 -22.86 -5.06
CA VAL A 286 0.50 -23.30 -6.46
C VAL A 286 -0.41 -22.36 -7.22
N LYS A 287 -1.57 -22.04 -6.66
CA LYS A 287 -2.56 -21.16 -7.31
C LYS A 287 -2.00 -19.79 -7.62
N SER A 288 -1.27 -19.16 -6.68
CA SER A 288 -0.67 -17.84 -6.92
C SER A 288 0.31 -17.83 -8.10
N GLN A 289 1.10 -18.89 -8.26
CA GLN A 289 2.07 -19.01 -9.37
C GLN A 289 1.37 -19.29 -10.71
N VAL A 290 0.38 -20.19 -10.71
CA VAL A 290 -0.41 -20.53 -11.91
C VAL A 290 -1.16 -19.30 -12.41
N ASP A 291 -1.88 -18.58 -11.51
CA ASP A 291 -2.61 -17.38 -11.87
C ASP A 291 -1.68 -16.25 -12.34
N ALA A 292 -0.45 -16.19 -11.80
CA ALA A 292 0.56 -15.26 -12.30
C ALA A 292 0.95 -15.55 -13.75
N LEU A 293 1.11 -16.83 -14.13
CA LEU A 293 1.42 -17.20 -15.50
C LEU A 293 0.32 -16.82 -16.50
N PHE A 294 -0.96 -16.92 -16.10
CA PHE A 294 -2.08 -16.50 -16.96
C PHE A 294 -2.09 -14.98 -17.21
N LYS A 295 -1.44 -14.18 -16.38
CA LYS A 295 -1.33 -12.72 -16.54
C LYS A 295 -0.07 -12.27 -17.30
N LEU A 296 0.76 -13.17 -17.81
CA LEU A 296 2.02 -12.81 -18.49
C LEU A 296 1.83 -11.85 -19.67
N GLY A 297 0.72 -11.96 -20.40
CA GLY A 297 0.40 -11.03 -21.48
C GLY A 297 0.26 -9.58 -20.98
N THR A 298 -0.54 -9.40 -19.92
CA THR A 298 -0.75 -8.10 -19.25
C THR A 298 0.57 -7.57 -18.68
N VAL A 299 1.33 -8.43 -17.96
CA VAL A 299 2.64 -8.05 -17.40
C VAL A 299 3.60 -7.57 -18.49
N LYS A 300 3.68 -8.27 -19.62
CA LYS A 300 4.55 -7.86 -20.74
C LYS A 300 4.14 -6.51 -21.33
N ALA A 301 2.85 -6.24 -21.45
CA ALA A 301 2.35 -4.97 -21.97
C ALA A 301 2.70 -3.80 -21.01
N VAL A 302 2.37 -3.92 -19.72
CA VAL A 302 2.68 -2.93 -18.70
C VAL A 302 4.19 -2.72 -18.56
N ARG A 303 4.97 -3.81 -18.53
CA ARG A 303 6.44 -3.73 -18.49
C ARG A 303 7.02 -2.95 -19.67
N ARG A 304 6.53 -3.19 -20.88
CA ARG A 304 7.00 -2.48 -22.09
C ARG A 304 6.83 -0.97 -21.92
N GLU A 305 5.68 -0.55 -21.41
CA GLU A 305 5.39 0.87 -21.17
C GLU A 305 6.25 1.44 -20.05
N ALA A 306 6.34 0.75 -18.90
CA ALA A 306 7.19 1.17 -17.79
C ALA A 306 8.66 1.32 -18.19
N MET A 307 9.18 0.37 -19.01
CA MET A 307 10.56 0.43 -19.49
C MET A 307 10.80 1.54 -20.53
N ARG A 308 9.78 1.85 -21.35
CA ARG A 308 9.82 2.97 -22.30
C ARG A 308 9.91 4.32 -21.58
N LEU A 309 9.22 4.45 -20.47
CA LEU A 309 9.14 5.67 -19.66
C LEU A 309 10.26 5.76 -18.61
N ARG A 310 11.08 4.74 -18.45
CA ARG A 310 12.15 4.69 -17.44
C ARG A 310 13.13 5.83 -17.59
N ALA A 311 13.30 6.62 -16.50
CA ALA A 311 14.19 7.77 -16.44
C ALA A 311 15.50 7.51 -15.68
N ILE A 312 15.60 6.42 -14.89
CA ILE A 312 16.77 6.13 -14.06
C ILE A 312 17.43 4.79 -14.42
N SER A 313 18.69 4.63 -14.02
CA SER A 313 19.39 3.36 -14.14
C SER A 313 18.82 2.29 -13.20
N PHE A 314 19.01 1.01 -13.52
CA PHE A 314 18.62 -0.07 -12.62
C PHE A 314 19.42 -0.08 -11.30
N SER A 315 20.66 0.40 -11.31
CA SER A 315 21.45 0.59 -10.09
C SER A 315 20.75 1.57 -9.14
N ASN A 316 20.31 2.73 -9.65
CA ASN A 316 19.57 3.71 -8.84
C ASN A 316 18.19 3.20 -8.42
N PHE A 317 17.52 2.44 -9.29
CA PHE A 317 16.25 1.80 -8.94
C PHE A 317 16.39 0.85 -7.76
N LEU A 318 17.44 0.03 -7.74
CA LEU A 318 17.67 -0.99 -6.71
C LEU A 318 18.40 -0.45 -5.46
N ALA A 319 18.87 0.81 -5.47
CA ALA A 319 19.66 1.37 -4.38
C ALA A 319 19.03 1.24 -2.97
N PRO A 320 17.70 1.48 -2.76
CA PRO A 320 17.08 1.32 -1.45
C PRO A 320 16.63 -0.12 -1.15
N PHE A 321 17.01 -1.11 -1.98
CA PHE A 321 16.63 -2.51 -1.75
C PHE A 321 17.64 -3.18 -0.82
N THR A 322 17.22 -4.30 -0.21
CA THR A 322 18.07 -5.16 0.62
C THR A 322 18.14 -6.57 0.05
N LEU A 323 19.31 -7.20 0.15
CA LEU A 323 19.49 -8.57 -0.29
C LEU A 323 18.91 -9.62 0.67
N ILE A 324 18.76 -9.25 1.95
CA ILE A 324 18.28 -10.19 2.97
C ILE A 324 16.75 -10.30 2.89
N PRO A 325 16.20 -11.49 2.56
CA PRO A 325 14.77 -11.69 2.48
C PRO A 325 14.05 -11.41 3.81
N GLN A 326 12.93 -10.68 3.74
CA GLN A 326 12.09 -10.37 4.90
C GLN A 326 11.57 -11.63 5.60
N LYS A 327 11.27 -12.68 4.83
CA LYS A 327 10.84 -13.97 5.37
C LYS A 327 11.86 -14.58 6.34
N LEU A 328 13.16 -14.44 6.07
CA LEU A 328 14.22 -14.92 6.98
C LEU A 328 14.27 -14.08 8.27
N ARG A 329 14.09 -12.76 8.16
CA ARG A 329 14.06 -11.87 9.34
C ARG A 329 12.88 -12.21 10.25
N LEU A 330 11.68 -12.44 9.66
CA LEU A 330 10.48 -12.81 10.42
C LEU A 330 10.61 -14.18 11.10
N LEU A 331 11.23 -15.17 10.45
CA LEU A 331 11.49 -16.46 11.06
C LEU A 331 12.39 -16.35 12.29
N GLN A 332 13.39 -15.47 12.25
CA GLN A 332 14.30 -15.23 13.38
C GLN A 332 13.61 -14.50 14.55
N SER A 333 12.69 -13.58 14.28
CA SER A 333 12.06 -12.74 15.30
C SER A 333 10.75 -13.31 15.86
N SER A 334 9.93 -13.98 15.05
CA SER A 334 8.56 -14.35 15.40
C SER A 334 8.23 -15.83 15.20
N GLY A 335 9.20 -16.63 14.71
CA GLY A 335 8.99 -18.05 14.42
C GLY A 335 8.04 -18.29 13.23
N LEU A 336 7.47 -19.50 13.15
CA LEU A 336 6.61 -19.91 12.04
C LEU A 336 5.21 -19.28 12.13
N PRO A 337 4.69 -18.67 11.06
CA PRO A 337 3.36 -18.10 11.03
C PRO A 337 2.29 -19.20 11.08
N ARG A 338 1.12 -18.90 11.69
CA ARG A 338 -0.07 -19.76 11.64
C ARG A 338 -1.07 -19.19 10.65
N SER A 339 -1.71 -20.06 9.88
CA SER A 339 -2.82 -19.66 8.99
C SER A 339 -4.12 -19.55 9.78
N ARG A 340 -4.91 -18.48 9.52
CA ARG A 340 -6.33 -18.42 9.86
C ARG A 340 -7.16 -18.97 8.68
N PRO A 341 -8.31 -19.62 8.97
CA PRO A 341 -9.21 -20.13 7.93
C PRO A 341 -9.78 -19.01 7.06
#